data_3949e6e0968f12fe7c46dc35fd4a1d3f
#
_entry.id   3949e6e0968f12fe7c46dc35fd4a1d3f
#
_cell.length_a   1.000
_cell.length_b   1.000
_cell.length_c   1.000
_cell.angle_alpha   90.00
_cell.angle_beta   90.00
_cell.angle_gamma   90.00
#
_symmetry.space_group_name_H-M   'P 1'
#
loop_
_entity.id
_entity.type
_entity.pdbx_description
1 polymer ?
#
loop_
_entity_poly.entity_id
_entity_poly.type
_entity_poly.pdbx_seq_one_letter_code
_entity_poly.pdbx_strand_id
1 'polypeptide(L)'
;MKTTELKFTVTVDENHLPTQIKWEAPESGEASESKSIMLALWDAKENNTLRIDLWTKDMMVDEMKKFYHQNIMTLTDTYLRATGDTKTADSVKDYFLNVGKEMGVLS
;
A
#
# COMPACT_ATOMS: atom_id res chain seq x y z
N MET A 1 -19.47 -18.61 -11.30
CA MET A 1 -18.93 -17.39 -10.66
C MET A 1 -18.38 -17.75 -9.29
N LYS A 2 -17.24 -17.20 -8.94
CA LYS A 2 -16.56 -17.51 -7.69
C LYS A 2 -16.37 -16.24 -6.87
N THR A 3 -16.67 -16.29 -5.58
CA THR A 3 -16.50 -15.16 -4.67
C THR A 3 -15.36 -15.47 -3.71
N THR A 4 -14.45 -14.51 -3.56
CA THR A 4 -13.36 -14.63 -2.59
C THR A 4 -13.40 -13.46 -1.63
N GLU A 5 -12.75 -13.63 -0.48
CA GLU A 5 -12.69 -12.58 0.54
C GLU A 5 -11.25 -12.28 0.92
N LEU A 6 -10.99 -11.01 1.22
CA LEU A 6 -9.78 -10.57 1.89
C LEU A 6 -10.23 -9.92 3.19
N LYS A 7 -9.63 -10.34 4.28
CA LYS A 7 -10.02 -9.83 5.60
C LYS A 7 -8.83 -9.16 6.27
N PHE A 8 -9.06 -7.96 6.76
CA PHE A 8 -8.08 -7.21 7.53
C PHE A 8 -8.61 -7.00 8.94
N THR A 9 -7.79 -7.31 9.93
CA THR A 9 -8.17 -7.16 11.33
C THR A 9 -7.16 -6.24 12.00
N VAL A 10 -7.64 -5.14 12.56
CA VAL A 10 -6.79 -4.14 13.21
C VAL A 10 -7.09 -4.13 14.71
N THR A 11 -6.06 -4.37 15.50
CA THR A 11 -6.16 -4.26 16.96
C THR A 11 -5.59 -2.91 17.35
N VAL A 12 -6.32 -2.18 18.18
CA VAL A 12 -5.89 -0.87 18.67
C VAL A 12 -5.75 -0.91 20.18
N ASP A 13 -4.92 0.00 20.71
CA ASP A 13 -4.77 0.14 22.16
C ASP A 13 -5.86 1.07 22.72
N GLU A 14 -5.78 1.39 24.01
CA GLU A 14 -6.75 2.25 24.68
C GLU A 14 -6.80 3.69 24.14
N ASN A 15 -5.77 4.12 23.41
CA ASN A 15 -5.71 5.42 22.76
C ASN A 15 -6.12 5.34 21.28
N HIS A 16 -6.66 4.20 20.85
CA HIS A 16 -7.09 3.92 19.47
C HIS A 16 -5.93 3.92 18.47
N LEU A 17 -4.71 3.64 18.93
CA LEU A 17 -3.55 3.51 18.05
C LEU A 17 -3.37 2.04 17.64
N PRO A 18 -3.15 1.74 16.37
CA PRO A 18 -2.97 0.35 15.94
C PRO A 18 -1.74 -0.29 16.57
N THR A 19 -1.92 -1.49 17.11
CA THR A 19 -0.84 -2.29 17.69
C THR A 19 -0.57 -3.53 16.86
N GLN A 20 -1.55 -3.98 16.10
CA GLN A 20 -1.42 -5.17 15.27
C GLN A 20 -2.36 -5.07 14.07
N ILE A 21 -1.85 -5.42 12.91
CA ILE A 21 -2.64 -5.51 11.68
C ILE A 21 -2.44 -6.91 11.13
N LYS A 22 -3.53 -7.66 11.01
CA LYS A 22 -3.53 -8.99 10.43
C LYS A 22 -4.30 -8.98 9.13
N TRP A 23 -3.86 -9.79 8.18
CA TRP A 23 -4.63 -10.01 6.97
C TRP A 23 -4.76 -11.51 6.71
N GLU A 24 -5.84 -11.89 6.08
CA GLU A 24 -6.05 -13.27 5.67
C GLU A 24 -6.84 -13.35 4.37
N ALA A 25 -6.46 -14.34 3.59
CA ALA A 25 -7.18 -14.72 2.38
C ALA A 25 -7.72 -16.14 2.62
N PRO A 26 -8.93 -16.25 3.22
CA PRO A 26 -9.41 -17.55 3.71
C PRO A 26 -9.41 -18.65 2.66
N GLU A 27 -9.66 -18.31 1.40
CA GLU A 27 -9.74 -19.28 0.32
C GLU A 27 -8.40 -19.91 -0.03
N SER A 28 -7.33 -19.13 -0.01
CA SER A 28 -5.98 -19.64 -0.27
C SER A 28 -5.31 -20.17 1.00
N GLY A 29 -5.88 -19.89 2.17
CA GLY A 29 -5.29 -20.26 3.44
C GLY A 29 -4.14 -19.39 3.88
N GLU A 30 -3.85 -18.31 3.14
CA GLU A 30 -2.77 -17.40 3.49
C GLU A 30 -3.21 -16.42 4.58
N ALA A 31 -2.33 -16.19 5.53
CA ALA A 31 -2.56 -15.24 6.61
C ALA A 31 -1.20 -14.74 7.11
N SER A 32 -1.13 -13.46 7.47
CA SER A 32 0.09 -12.88 8.01
C SER A 32 -0.20 -11.58 8.74
N GLU A 33 0.85 -10.99 9.29
CA GLU A 33 0.79 -9.68 9.92
C GLU A 33 1.52 -8.66 9.07
N SER A 34 1.06 -7.41 9.13
CA SER A 34 1.75 -6.31 8.49
C SER A 34 1.83 -5.13 9.46
N LYS A 35 2.79 -4.25 9.25
CA LYS A 35 2.94 -3.05 10.07
C LYS A 35 2.19 -1.86 9.50
N SER A 36 1.76 -1.95 8.25
CA SER A 36 1.04 -0.87 7.60
C SER A 36 0.14 -1.40 6.50
N ILE A 37 -0.96 -0.68 6.28
CA ILE A 37 -1.85 -0.91 5.14
C ILE A 37 -2.11 0.43 4.50
N MET A 38 -2.02 0.47 3.17
CA MET A 38 -2.46 1.62 2.38
C MET A 38 -3.47 1.10 1.37
N LEU A 39 -4.74 1.36 1.63
CA LEU A 39 -5.85 0.85 0.83
C LEU A 39 -6.52 1.99 0.11
N ALA A 40 -6.70 1.85 -1.20
CA ALA A 40 -7.40 2.81 -2.02
C ALA A 40 -8.54 2.13 -2.76
N LEU A 41 -9.70 2.77 -2.77
CA LEU A 41 -10.89 2.26 -3.45
C LEU A 41 -11.42 3.36 -4.36
N TRP A 42 -11.72 3.02 -5.61
CA TRP A 42 -12.33 3.97 -6.53
C TRP A 42 -13.85 3.94 -6.37
N ASP A 43 -14.42 5.06 -5.92
CA ASP A 43 -15.87 5.20 -5.80
C ASP A 43 -16.41 5.80 -7.11
N ALA A 44 -17.02 4.95 -7.93
CA ALA A 44 -17.53 5.35 -9.23
C ALA A 44 -18.70 6.33 -9.15
N LYS A 45 -19.45 6.32 -8.06
CA LYS A 45 -20.59 7.25 -7.88
C LYS A 45 -20.10 8.68 -7.66
N GLU A 46 -19.11 8.84 -6.78
CA GLU A 46 -18.59 10.15 -6.40
C GLU A 46 -17.41 10.58 -7.25
N ASN A 47 -16.89 9.69 -8.11
CA ASN A 47 -15.72 9.95 -8.94
C ASN A 47 -14.51 10.37 -8.10
N ASN A 48 -14.28 9.65 -7.01
CA ASN A 48 -13.12 9.95 -6.15
C ASN A 48 -12.55 8.69 -5.52
N THR A 49 -11.37 8.85 -4.95
CA THR A 49 -10.66 7.78 -4.27
C THR A 49 -10.90 7.85 -2.77
N LEU A 50 -11.33 6.73 -2.19
CA LEU A 50 -11.44 6.57 -0.74
C LEU A 50 -10.16 5.87 -0.28
N ARG A 51 -9.64 6.29 0.87
CA ARG A 51 -8.42 5.70 1.39
C ARG A 51 -8.57 5.29 2.85
N ILE A 52 -7.91 4.18 3.18
CA ILE A 52 -7.71 3.76 4.57
C ILE A 52 -6.23 3.49 4.71
N ASP A 53 -5.53 4.36 5.44
CA ASP A 53 -4.09 4.26 5.63
C ASP A 53 -3.82 4.13 7.12
N LEU A 54 -3.21 3.01 7.51
CA LEU A 54 -2.95 2.69 8.92
C LEU A 54 -1.53 2.18 9.07
N TRP A 55 -0.94 2.42 10.23
CA TRP A 55 0.34 1.81 10.59
C TRP A 55 0.38 1.54 12.09
N THR A 56 1.13 0.50 12.46
CA THR A 56 1.28 0.15 13.87
C THR A 56 2.25 1.11 14.56
N LYS A 57 2.07 1.28 15.87
CA LYS A 57 2.90 2.22 16.64
C LYS A 57 4.38 1.80 16.71
N ASP A 58 4.71 0.55 16.40
CA ASP A 58 6.08 0.07 16.36
C ASP A 58 6.75 0.19 14.98
N MET A 59 6.03 0.68 13.99
CA MET A 59 6.62 0.90 12.67
C MET A 59 7.62 2.06 12.71
N MET A 60 8.83 1.78 12.25
CA MET A 60 9.91 2.78 12.26
C MET A 60 9.81 3.69 11.04
N VAL A 61 10.35 4.91 11.17
CA VAL A 61 10.38 5.88 10.06
C VAL A 61 11.07 5.29 8.84
N ASP A 62 12.17 4.58 9.04
CA ASP A 62 12.90 3.95 7.92
C ASP A 62 12.04 2.92 7.20
N GLU A 63 11.24 2.16 7.93
CA GLU A 63 10.31 1.20 7.34
C GLU A 63 9.23 1.90 6.53
N MET A 64 8.68 2.99 7.04
CA MET A 64 7.67 3.75 6.34
C MET A 64 8.22 4.37 5.05
N LYS A 65 9.47 4.86 5.07
CA LYS A 65 10.11 5.40 3.87
C LYS A 65 10.23 4.33 2.78
N LYS A 66 10.67 3.13 3.15
CA LYS A 66 10.78 2.02 2.21
C LYS A 66 9.41 1.62 1.67
N PHE A 67 8.42 1.50 2.55
CA PHE A 67 7.08 1.10 2.16
C PHE A 67 6.48 2.12 1.19
N TYR A 68 6.59 3.40 1.52
CA TYR A 68 6.09 4.46 0.65
C TYR A 68 6.72 4.41 -0.73
N HIS A 69 8.04 4.32 -0.79
CA HIS A 69 8.77 4.29 -2.05
C HIS A 69 8.38 3.07 -2.90
N GLN A 70 8.41 1.87 -2.28
CA GLN A 70 8.05 0.63 -2.98
C GLN A 70 6.59 0.67 -3.44
N ASN A 71 5.70 1.25 -2.63
CA ASN A 71 4.29 1.37 -2.96
C ASN A 71 4.08 2.21 -4.22
N ILE A 72 4.75 3.35 -4.32
CA ILE A 72 4.65 4.20 -5.51
C ILE A 72 5.18 3.48 -6.74
N MET A 73 6.31 2.80 -6.63
CA MET A 73 6.92 2.10 -7.76
C MET A 73 6.01 0.95 -8.26
N THR A 74 5.50 0.14 -7.34
CA THR A 74 4.64 -1.00 -7.72
C THR A 74 3.25 -0.55 -8.14
N LEU A 75 2.73 0.54 -7.55
CA LEU A 75 1.47 1.13 -7.98
C LEU A 75 1.57 1.62 -9.42
N THR A 76 2.72 2.17 -9.79
CA THR A 76 2.99 2.63 -11.15
C THR A 76 2.99 1.45 -12.14
N ASP A 77 3.51 0.29 -11.72
CA ASP A 77 3.43 -0.94 -12.53
C ASP A 77 1.97 -1.35 -12.77
N THR A 78 1.13 -1.22 -11.75
CA THR A 78 -0.30 -1.50 -11.87
C THR A 78 -0.97 -0.53 -12.84
N TYR A 79 -0.64 0.75 -12.75
CA TYR A 79 -1.13 1.77 -13.66
C TYR A 79 -0.77 1.43 -15.11
N LEU A 80 0.48 1.03 -15.34
CA LEU A 80 0.95 0.67 -16.67
C LEU A 80 0.17 -0.53 -17.24
N ARG A 81 -0.05 -1.56 -16.42
CA ARG A 81 -0.84 -2.73 -16.86
C ARG A 81 -2.28 -2.35 -17.19
N ALA A 82 -2.86 -1.44 -16.42
CA ALA A 82 -4.25 -1.05 -16.60
C ALA A 82 -4.48 -0.12 -17.79
N THR A 83 -3.51 0.74 -18.10
CA THR A 83 -3.68 1.80 -19.10
C THR A 83 -2.85 1.64 -20.37
N GLY A 84 -1.73 0.93 -20.29
CA GLY A 84 -0.76 0.88 -21.38
C GLY A 84 0.03 2.17 -21.57
N ASP A 85 -0.10 3.12 -20.65
CA ASP A 85 0.53 4.44 -20.74
C ASP A 85 1.99 4.38 -20.27
N THR A 86 2.86 3.92 -21.15
CA THR A 86 4.28 3.75 -20.88
C THR A 86 4.97 5.08 -20.56
N LYS A 87 4.60 6.13 -21.25
CA LYS A 87 5.24 7.44 -21.08
C LYS A 87 5.05 7.98 -19.67
N THR A 88 3.82 7.94 -19.16
CA THR A 88 3.54 8.41 -17.81
C THR A 88 4.21 7.50 -16.78
N ALA A 89 4.13 6.18 -16.95
CA ALA A 89 4.75 5.23 -16.04
C ALA A 89 6.26 5.45 -15.93
N ASP A 90 6.93 5.62 -17.08
CA ASP A 90 8.38 5.86 -17.09
C ASP A 90 8.74 7.18 -16.41
N SER A 91 7.96 8.24 -16.63
CA SER A 91 8.19 9.53 -15.97
C SER A 91 8.11 9.42 -14.45
N VAL A 92 7.10 8.73 -13.94
CA VAL A 92 6.93 8.56 -12.49
C VAL A 92 8.09 7.73 -11.92
N LYS A 93 8.43 6.62 -12.58
CA LYS A 93 9.52 5.75 -12.12
C LYS A 93 10.86 6.47 -12.11
N ASP A 94 11.17 7.23 -13.15
CA ASP A 94 12.41 7.99 -13.23
C ASP A 94 12.50 9.01 -12.10
N TYR A 95 11.40 9.72 -11.84
CA TYR A 95 11.34 10.69 -10.75
C TYR A 95 11.57 10.01 -9.40
N PHE A 96 10.91 8.88 -9.16
CA PHE A 96 11.03 8.17 -7.88
C PHE A 96 12.35 7.45 -7.69
N LEU A 97 13.10 7.15 -8.75
CA LEU A 97 14.49 6.70 -8.59
C LEU A 97 15.31 7.79 -7.91
N ASN A 98 15.13 9.04 -8.31
CA ASN A 98 15.81 10.18 -7.69
C ASN A 98 15.31 10.42 -6.26
N VAL A 99 13.99 10.38 -6.06
CA VAL A 99 13.39 10.54 -4.73
C VAL A 99 13.90 9.47 -3.78
N GLY A 100 14.03 8.23 -4.25
CA GLY A 100 14.54 7.13 -3.43
C GLY A 100 15.96 7.37 -2.94
N LYS A 101 16.81 7.98 -3.77
CA LYS A 101 18.16 8.37 -3.37
C LYS A 101 18.11 9.50 -2.33
N GLU A 102 17.27 10.50 -2.54
CA GLU A 102 17.09 11.59 -1.58
C GLU A 102 16.60 11.11 -0.22
N MET A 103 15.68 10.13 -0.23
CA MET A 103 15.12 9.55 0.99
C MET A 103 16.07 8.59 1.69
N GLY A 104 17.14 8.16 1.01
CA GLY A 104 18.06 7.19 1.56
C GLY A 104 17.60 5.75 1.48
N VAL A 105 16.59 5.43 0.67
CA VAL A 105 16.11 4.05 0.49
C VAL A 105 16.75 3.36 -0.71
N LEU A 106 17.40 4.12 -1.59
CA LEU A 106 18.20 3.63 -2.71
C LEU A 106 19.60 4.22 -2.63
N SER A 107 20.57 3.47 -3.11
CA SER A 107 21.96 3.92 -3.14
C SER A 107 22.32 4.66 -4.44
#